data_1ee9ff27a98c3d9f7b0556336bdfed61
#
_entry.id   1ee9ff27a98c3d9f7b0556336bdfed61
#
_cell.length_a   1.000
_cell.length_b   1.000
_cell.length_c   1.000
_cell.angle_alpha   90.00
_cell.angle_beta   90.00
_cell.angle_gamma   90.00
#
_symmetry.space_group_name_H-M   'P 1'
#
loop_
_entity.id
_entity.type
_entity.pdbx_description
1 polymer ?
#
loop_
_entity_poly.entity_id
_entity_poly.type
_entity_poly.pdbx_seq_one_letter_code
_entity_poly.pdbx_strand_id
1 'polypeptide(L)'
;MNQQIYSDIALRTQGDIYIGVVGPVRTGKSTFIKRFMDTMVIPNIDGEYQRERATDELPQSAAGRTIMTTEPKFVPEEAVTLHLTDHTTFRVRLVDCVGYIVPSAVGYIEEEQPRMVRTPWYEEEIPFNMAAEIGTKKVITEHSTIGLVVTTDGTITSIPRAEYEEAEERVIEELKSYGKPFVVLLNSETPTAAGTVALAAELTEKYGVPVLAENCMEMDAEAFHAVLQKVLYEFPISSVQLLMPGWIKCLDDQDPWKTELFAAVQQDCHSLSTIDSVKSFIAALAKVSRIESVQVRRLDLSTGDVQLDGQVDHSYFYQVLSEKCGLTIANERQLMEQILQLVTVKQRFARFEQALADVENSGYGIVMPAMDEMHLDEPEIMKQGGRYGVKLRAQAPSIHMIRCNTYTEVAPIVGSESQSQELVMYLLKEFEQDPAAIWNTNLFGKPLLDLVNEGLNNKLYRMPEDARNKFRETIERVINEGCSGLICIIL
;
A
#
# COMPACT_ATOMS: atom_id res chain seq x y z
N MET A 1 28.05 -1.56 -4.72
CA MET A 1 27.11 -0.45 -4.57
C MET A 1 27.15 0.53 -5.75
N ASN A 2 28.35 0.91 -6.21
CA ASN A 2 28.50 1.91 -7.28
C ASN A 2 28.00 1.45 -8.65
N GLN A 3 28.11 0.16 -9.01
CA GLN A 3 27.63 -0.38 -10.28
C GLN A 3 26.09 -0.42 -10.38
N GLN A 4 25.41 -0.62 -9.25
CA GLN A 4 23.95 -0.64 -9.19
C GLN A 4 23.33 0.72 -9.60
N ILE A 5 23.95 1.83 -9.23
CA ILE A 5 23.46 3.18 -9.55
C ILE A 5 23.37 3.39 -11.06
N TYR A 6 24.41 2.99 -11.81
CA TYR A 6 24.40 3.13 -13.28
C TYR A 6 23.38 2.20 -13.93
N SER A 7 23.25 0.98 -13.44
CA SER A 7 22.23 0.04 -13.91
C SER A 7 20.82 0.61 -13.71
N ASP A 8 20.54 1.18 -12.55
CA ASP A 8 19.24 1.75 -12.22
C ASP A 8 18.94 3.00 -13.08
N ILE A 9 19.92 3.90 -13.29
CA ILE A 9 19.75 5.04 -14.18
C ILE A 9 19.54 4.56 -15.62
N ALA A 10 20.33 3.59 -16.08
CA ALA A 10 20.21 3.04 -17.44
C ALA A 10 18.81 2.46 -17.70
N LEU A 11 18.26 1.72 -16.73
CA LEU A 11 16.89 1.19 -16.84
C LEU A 11 15.84 2.32 -16.89
N ARG A 12 16.01 3.36 -16.10
CA ARG A 12 15.13 4.54 -16.10
C ARG A 12 15.18 5.36 -17.38
N THR A 13 16.34 5.38 -18.04
CA THR A 13 16.60 6.18 -19.25
C THR A 13 16.63 5.33 -20.51
N GLN A 14 16.19 4.07 -20.45
CA GLN A 14 16.18 3.12 -21.58
C GLN A 14 17.58 2.88 -22.20
N GLY A 15 18.61 2.92 -21.37
CA GLY A 15 20.00 2.68 -21.75
C GLY A 15 20.78 3.93 -22.14
N ASP A 16 20.16 5.11 -22.18
CA ASP A 16 20.78 6.37 -22.59
C ASP A 16 20.90 7.36 -21.41
N ILE A 17 22.09 7.51 -20.84
CA ILE A 17 22.38 8.48 -19.77
C ILE A 17 22.92 9.76 -20.41
N TYR A 18 22.02 10.66 -20.79
CA TYR A 18 22.38 11.95 -21.36
C TYR A 18 22.21 13.04 -20.30
N ILE A 19 23.35 13.58 -19.81
CA ILE A 19 23.39 14.56 -18.73
C ILE A 19 23.45 15.95 -19.32
N GLY A 20 22.37 16.71 -19.20
CA GLY A 20 22.33 18.12 -19.54
C GLY A 20 22.93 18.97 -18.42
N VAL A 21 24.13 19.52 -18.60
CA VAL A 21 24.79 20.36 -17.62
C VAL A 21 24.42 21.81 -17.91
N VAL A 22 23.53 22.35 -17.09
CA VAL A 22 22.93 23.68 -17.29
C VAL A 22 23.20 24.60 -16.11
N GLY A 23 22.82 25.84 -16.21
CA GLY A 23 23.02 26.85 -15.12
C GLY A 23 23.54 28.16 -15.64
N PRO A 24 23.76 29.16 -14.77
CA PRO A 24 24.32 30.45 -15.14
C PRO A 24 25.72 30.33 -15.78
N VAL A 25 26.11 31.32 -16.54
CA VAL A 25 27.48 31.37 -17.10
C VAL A 25 28.54 31.39 -16.02
N ARG A 26 29.72 30.82 -16.29
CA ARG A 26 30.87 30.87 -15.38
C ARG A 26 30.73 30.19 -14.02
N THR A 27 29.76 29.27 -13.88
CA THR A 27 29.54 28.48 -12.64
C THR A 27 30.39 27.21 -12.56
N GLY A 28 31.18 26.88 -13.60
CA GLY A 28 32.03 25.70 -13.61
C GLY A 28 31.46 24.51 -14.35
N LYS A 29 30.44 24.70 -15.21
CA LYS A 29 29.81 23.61 -16.03
C LYS A 29 30.83 22.81 -16.82
N SER A 30 31.63 23.46 -17.64
CA SER A 30 32.65 22.82 -18.46
C SER A 30 33.76 22.17 -17.62
N THR A 31 34.03 22.69 -16.42
CA THR A 31 34.96 22.07 -15.46
C THR A 31 34.42 20.78 -14.91
N PHE A 32 33.13 20.76 -14.53
CA PHE A 32 32.43 19.57 -14.11
C PHE A 32 32.45 18.50 -15.21
N ILE A 33 32.08 18.87 -16.45
CA ILE A 33 32.04 17.96 -17.60
C ILE A 33 33.42 17.33 -17.82
N LYS A 34 34.46 18.18 -17.89
CA LYS A 34 35.84 17.70 -18.06
C LYS A 34 36.22 16.70 -16.96
N ARG A 35 35.99 17.05 -15.70
CA ARG A 35 36.35 16.22 -14.57
C ARG A 35 35.57 14.91 -14.53
N PHE A 36 34.29 14.96 -14.84
CA PHE A 36 33.43 13.76 -14.96
C PHE A 36 33.95 12.82 -16.07
N MET A 37 34.26 13.35 -17.24
CA MET A 37 34.82 12.57 -18.34
C MET A 37 36.16 11.95 -17.97
N ASP A 38 37.08 12.72 -17.40
CA ASP A 38 38.41 12.25 -16.99
C ASP A 38 38.35 11.15 -15.91
N THR A 39 37.38 11.24 -14.99
CA THR A 39 37.30 10.35 -13.83
C THR A 39 36.41 9.14 -14.09
N MET A 40 35.27 9.33 -14.77
CA MET A 40 34.23 8.32 -14.86
C MET A 40 34.09 7.68 -16.24
N VAL A 41 34.34 8.40 -17.32
CA VAL A 41 34.05 7.95 -18.68
C VAL A 41 35.32 7.44 -19.40
N ILE A 42 36.32 8.28 -19.54
CA ILE A 42 37.55 7.97 -20.32
C ILE A 42 38.26 6.71 -19.81
N PRO A 43 38.41 6.46 -18.50
CA PRO A 43 39.05 5.23 -18.00
C PRO A 43 38.31 3.94 -18.37
N ASN A 44 37.00 4.03 -18.63
CA ASN A 44 36.13 2.91 -18.91
C ASN A 44 35.77 2.76 -20.40
N ILE A 45 36.40 3.52 -21.29
CA ILE A 45 36.26 3.36 -22.75
C ILE A 45 37.10 2.21 -23.25
N ASP A 46 36.48 1.27 -23.93
CA ASP A 46 37.15 0.19 -24.62
C ASP A 46 37.72 0.71 -25.97
N GLY A 47 39.01 0.73 -26.15
CA GLY A 47 39.70 1.13 -27.38
C GLY A 47 40.45 2.46 -27.27
N GLU A 48 41.72 2.41 -27.68
CA GLU A 48 42.66 3.55 -27.59
C GLU A 48 42.19 4.74 -28.47
N TYR A 49 41.78 4.48 -29.67
CA TYR A 49 41.31 5.52 -30.62
C TYR A 49 40.05 6.26 -30.09
N GLN A 50 39.10 5.56 -29.52
CA GLN A 50 37.89 6.17 -28.98
C GLN A 50 38.23 6.98 -27.74
N ARG A 51 39.18 6.53 -26.93
CA ARG A 51 39.66 7.25 -25.73
C ARG A 51 40.38 8.54 -26.10
N GLU A 52 41.29 8.51 -27.11
CA GLU A 52 41.95 9.72 -27.61
C GLU A 52 40.94 10.73 -28.16
N ARG A 53 40.00 10.28 -29.00
CA ARG A 53 38.93 11.12 -29.55
C ARG A 53 38.11 11.78 -28.44
N ALA A 54 37.64 11.02 -27.45
CA ALA A 54 36.91 11.54 -26.33
C ALA A 54 37.71 12.56 -25.51
N THR A 55 39.02 12.38 -25.41
CA THR A 55 39.93 13.33 -24.74
C THR A 55 40.08 14.65 -25.52
N ASP A 56 40.18 14.57 -26.86
CA ASP A 56 40.29 15.77 -27.73
C ASP A 56 38.98 16.57 -27.75
N GLU A 57 37.83 15.94 -27.54
CA GLU A 57 36.52 16.60 -27.50
C GLU A 57 36.20 17.29 -26.18
N LEU A 58 37.07 17.17 -25.14
CA LEU A 58 36.83 17.77 -23.85
C LEU A 58 36.74 19.32 -23.94
N PRO A 59 35.84 19.94 -23.18
CA PRO A 59 35.70 21.39 -23.17
C PRO A 59 36.91 22.04 -22.54
N GLN A 60 37.35 23.15 -23.15
CA GLN A 60 38.45 23.97 -22.61
C GLN A 60 37.91 24.86 -21.50
N SER A 61 38.47 24.71 -20.31
CA SER A 61 38.17 25.61 -19.17
C SER A 61 38.98 26.87 -19.27
N ALA A 62 38.35 28.05 -19.37
CA ALA A 62 39.01 29.33 -19.34
C ALA A 62 38.81 30.01 -17.98
N ALA A 63 39.87 30.61 -17.43
CA ALA A 63 39.78 31.49 -16.26
C ALA A 63 39.19 32.87 -16.61
N GLY A 64 38.55 33.54 -15.65
CA GLY A 64 38.06 34.92 -15.81
C GLY A 64 36.58 35.04 -16.15
N ARG A 65 36.13 36.23 -16.62
CA ARG A 65 34.71 36.58 -16.84
C ARG A 65 34.22 36.37 -18.27
N THR A 66 35.11 36.05 -19.23
CA THR A 66 34.78 35.97 -20.65
C THR A 66 34.04 34.67 -20.98
N ILE A 67 32.94 34.80 -21.71
CA ILE A 67 32.16 33.65 -22.23
C ILE A 67 32.82 33.19 -23.53
N MET A 68 33.21 31.92 -23.59
CA MET A 68 33.89 31.34 -24.73
C MET A 68 32.97 30.42 -25.61
N THR A 69 32.00 29.78 -25.00
CA THR A 69 31.06 28.86 -25.70
C THR A 69 29.91 29.67 -26.29
N THR A 70 29.57 29.44 -27.55
CA THR A 70 28.49 30.14 -28.27
C THR A 70 27.29 29.27 -28.55
N GLU A 71 27.48 27.96 -28.50
CA GLU A 71 26.43 26.95 -28.76
C GLU A 71 26.62 25.71 -27.88
N PRO A 72 25.57 24.95 -27.63
CA PRO A 72 25.70 23.69 -26.91
C PRO A 72 26.62 22.69 -27.62
N LYS A 73 27.43 22.00 -26.83
CA LYS A 73 28.33 20.95 -27.32
C LYS A 73 28.02 19.62 -26.67
N PHE A 74 28.00 18.58 -27.47
CA PHE A 74 27.95 17.21 -26.99
C PHE A 74 29.37 16.74 -26.63
N VAL A 75 29.52 16.13 -25.45
CA VAL A 75 30.81 15.65 -24.94
C VAL A 75 30.66 14.21 -24.44
N PRO A 76 31.19 13.23 -25.12
CA PRO A 76 31.74 13.32 -26.48
C PRO A 76 30.63 13.54 -27.53
N GLU A 77 30.99 13.90 -28.76
CA GLU A 77 30.04 14.14 -29.87
C GLU A 77 29.16 12.92 -30.13
N GLU A 78 29.75 11.72 -30.14
CA GLU A 78 29.03 10.43 -30.17
C GLU A 78 28.99 9.83 -28.78
N ALA A 79 27.79 9.38 -28.32
CA ALA A 79 27.63 8.74 -27.02
C ALA A 79 28.53 7.50 -26.90
N VAL A 80 29.27 7.42 -25.80
CA VAL A 80 30.16 6.29 -25.51
C VAL A 80 29.40 5.21 -24.79
N THR A 81 29.57 3.96 -25.29
CA THR A 81 29.03 2.78 -24.61
C THR A 81 30.00 2.36 -23.50
N LEU A 82 29.49 2.30 -22.29
CA LEU A 82 30.21 1.80 -21.12
C LEU A 82 29.67 0.43 -20.74
N HIS A 83 30.57 -0.49 -20.43
CA HIS A 83 30.26 -1.85 -19.99
C HIS A 83 30.44 -1.96 -18.49
N LEU A 84 29.37 -2.31 -17.75
CA LEU A 84 29.48 -2.72 -16.36
C LEU A 84 29.74 -4.24 -16.29
N THR A 85 30.43 -4.68 -15.24
CA THR A 85 30.85 -6.09 -15.06
C THR A 85 29.71 -7.10 -15.03
N ASP A 86 28.45 -6.69 -14.86
CA ASP A 86 27.27 -7.54 -14.70
C ASP A 86 26.31 -7.52 -15.90
N HIS A 87 26.84 -7.49 -17.12
CA HIS A 87 26.06 -7.50 -18.37
C HIS A 87 25.17 -6.25 -18.63
N THR A 88 25.35 -5.18 -17.87
CA THR A 88 24.66 -3.92 -18.11
C THR A 88 25.51 -3.02 -18.98
N THR A 89 24.98 -2.67 -20.14
CA THR A 89 25.58 -1.68 -21.05
C THR A 89 24.70 -0.44 -21.10
N PHE A 90 25.32 0.73 -21.10
CA PHE A 90 24.61 1.99 -21.26
C PHE A 90 25.46 2.97 -22.03
N ARG A 91 24.80 3.94 -22.66
CA ARG A 91 25.47 5.00 -23.40
C ARG A 91 25.50 6.27 -22.55
N VAL A 92 26.65 6.91 -22.47
CA VAL A 92 26.84 8.16 -21.74
C VAL A 92 27.24 9.28 -22.67
N ARG A 93 26.61 10.42 -22.49
CA ARG A 93 26.98 11.66 -23.15
C ARG A 93 26.59 12.84 -22.26
N LEU A 94 27.47 13.80 -22.14
CA LEU A 94 27.17 15.06 -21.50
C LEU A 94 26.87 16.12 -22.53
N VAL A 95 26.09 17.11 -22.17
CA VAL A 95 25.78 18.26 -23.02
C VAL A 95 26.21 19.50 -22.28
N ASP A 96 27.26 20.18 -22.79
CA ASP A 96 27.71 21.47 -22.29
C ASP A 96 26.90 22.59 -22.94
N CYS A 97 26.33 23.48 -22.15
CA CYS A 97 25.59 24.62 -22.65
C CYS A 97 26.25 25.95 -22.26
N VAL A 98 25.95 27.00 -22.99
CA VAL A 98 26.41 28.35 -22.68
C VAL A 98 25.96 28.74 -21.28
N GLY A 99 24.69 28.57 -20.97
CA GLY A 99 24.07 29.01 -19.73
C GLY A 99 23.47 30.38 -19.79
N TYR A 100 22.68 30.71 -18.79
CA TYR A 100 22.04 32.02 -18.66
C TYR A 100 23.06 33.11 -18.28
N ILE A 101 22.94 34.25 -18.91
CA ILE A 101 23.89 35.36 -18.73
C ILE A 101 23.64 36.04 -17.39
N VAL A 102 24.75 36.42 -16.72
CA VAL A 102 24.73 37.22 -15.50
C VAL A 102 25.28 38.61 -15.79
N PRO A 103 24.88 39.65 -15.07
CA PRO A 103 25.19 41.05 -15.41
C PRO A 103 26.69 41.37 -15.61
N SER A 104 27.55 40.83 -14.74
CA SER A 104 29.00 41.07 -14.81
C SER A 104 29.77 40.13 -15.73
N ALA A 105 29.09 39.25 -16.49
CA ALA A 105 29.78 38.45 -17.50
C ALA A 105 30.28 39.32 -18.68
N VAL A 106 31.38 38.90 -19.30
CA VAL A 106 31.99 39.64 -20.41
C VAL A 106 31.93 38.78 -21.69
N GLY A 107 31.72 39.45 -22.84
CA GLY A 107 31.74 38.79 -24.15
C GLY A 107 30.36 38.53 -24.79
N TYR A 108 29.30 39.07 -24.22
CA TYR A 108 27.96 39.09 -24.83
C TYR A 108 27.56 40.46 -25.39
N ILE A 109 28.38 41.50 -25.13
CA ILE A 109 28.27 42.85 -25.67
C ILE A 109 29.55 43.18 -26.45
N GLU A 110 29.42 43.69 -27.67
CA GLU A 110 30.48 44.19 -28.54
C GLU A 110 30.11 45.62 -28.96
N GLU A 111 31.01 46.57 -28.79
CA GLU A 111 30.80 47.97 -29.17
C GLU A 111 29.48 48.59 -28.64
N GLU A 112 29.15 48.34 -27.38
CA GLU A 112 27.92 48.79 -26.71
C GLU A 112 26.61 48.20 -27.28
N GLN A 113 26.68 47.21 -28.18
CA GLN A 113 25.54 46.49 -28.74
C GLN A 113 25.59 45.00 -28.37
N PRO A 114 24.41 44.31 -28.30
CA PRO A 114 24.40 42.89 -28.10
C PRO A 114 25.18 42.18 -29.22
N ARG A 115 26.11 41.29 -28.84
CA ARG A 115 26.83 40.46 -29.80
C ARG A 115 25.84 39.59 -30.56
N MET A 116 25.89 39.63 -31.93
CA MET A 116 25.04 38.83 -32.76
C MET A 116 25.76 37.51 -33.12
N VAL A 117 24.99 36.40 -33.08
CA VAL A 117 25.54 35.07 -33.36
C VAL A 117 24.58 34.29 -34.25
N ARG A 118 25.16 33.43 -35.12
CA ARG A 118 24.41 32.45 -35.89
C ARG A 118 24.18 31.17 -35.06
N THR A 119 23.00 30.64 -35.14
CA THR A 119 22.65 29.37 -34.47
C THR A 119 22.05 28.42 -35.49
N PRO A 120 22.13 27.09 -35.28
CA PRO A 120 21.51 26.11 -36.19
C PRO A 120 19.99 26.22 -36.23
N TRP A 121 19.36 26.95 -35.35
CA TRP A 121 17.90 27.03 -35.17
C TRP A 121 17.24 28.22 -35.84
N TYR A 122 18.03 29.22 -36.27
CA TYR A 122 17.54 30.43 -36.93
C TYR A 122 18.38 30.75 -38.16
N GLU A 123 17.73 31.17 -39.24
CA GLU A 123 18.40 31.58 -40.48
C GLU A 123 19.11 32.93 -40.33
N GLU A 124 18.58 33.79 -39.46
CA GLU A 124 19.15 35.12 -39.18
C GLU A 124 20.02 35.10 -37.93
N GLU A 125 20.93 36.05 -37.83
CA GLU A 125 21.72 36.27 -36.63
C GLU A 125 20.83 36.80 -35.52
N ILE A 126 20.94 36.21 -34.31
CA ILE A 126 20.19 36.61 -33.12
C ILE A 126 21.15 37.11 -32.03
N PRO A 127 20.65 37.94 -31.08
CA PRO A 127 21.44 38.35 -29.92
C PRO A 127 21.96 37.14 -29.13
N PHE A 128 23.22 37.22 -28.69
CA PHE A 128 23.89 36.15 -27.96
C PHE A 128 23.13 35.65 -26.71
N ASN A 129 22.53 36.56 -25.96
CA ASN A 129 21.70 36.21 -24.79
C ASN A 129 20.50 35.32 -25.20
N MET A 130 19.83 35.68 -26.27
CA MET A 130 18.70 34.88 -26.80
C MET A 130 19.16 33.50 -27.30
N ALA A 131 20.31 33.46 -27.98
CA ALA A 131 20.90 32.19 -28.43
C ALA A 131 21.27 31.28 -27.25
N ALA A 132 21.85 31.85 -26.20
CA ALA A 132 22.20 31.12 -24.96
C ALA A 132 20.97 30.52 -24.26
N GLU A 133 19.89 31.29 -24.16
CA GLU A 133 18.62 30.83 -23.57
C GLU A 133 17.99 29.70 -24.37
N ILE A 134 17.85 29.87 -25.69
CA ILE A 134 17.30 28.87 -26.59
C ILE A 134 18.13 27.59 -26.57
N GLY A 135 19.46 27.72 -26.62
CA GLY A 135 20.37 26.60 -26.55
C GLY A 135 20.24 25.83 -25.23
N THR A 136 20.17 26.51 -24.09
CA THR A 136 19.98 25.90 -22.77
C THR A 136 18.61 25.18 -22.71
N LYS A 137 17.56 25.83 -23.20
CA LYS A 137 16.22 25.23 -23.26
C LYS A 137 16.21 23.94 -24.10
N LYS A 138 16.87 23.94 -25.27
CA LYS A 138 16.95 22.73 -26.13
C LYS A 138 17.75 21.60 -25.47
N VAL A 139 18.83 21.94 -24.77
CA VAL A 139 19.57 20.94 -23.97
C VAL A 139 18.66 20.28 -22.95
N ILE A 140 17.87 21.08 -22.22
CA ILE A 140 16.93 20.57 -21.23
C ILE A 140 15.85 19.69 -21.88
N THR A 141 15.20 20.17 -22.95
CA THR A 141 14.00 19.52 -23.50
C THR A 141 14.31 18.33 -24.40
N GLU A 142 15.28 18.49 -25.30
CA GLU A 142 15.48 17.57 -26.43
C GLU A 142 16.70 16.66 -26.26
N HIS A 143 17.73 17.10 -25.55
CA HIS A 143 19.06 16.47 -25.59
C HIS A 143 19.50 15.81 -24.27
N SER A 144 18.73 15.93 -23.18
CA SER A 144 19.08 15.33 -21.91
C SER A 144 17.99 14.41 -21.38
N THR A 145 18.40 13.33 -20.72
CA THR A 145 17.51 12.45 -19.94
C THR A 145 17.47 12.86 -18.48
N ILE A 146 18.56 13.43 -17.98
CA ILE A 146 18.71 13.97 -16.63
C ILE A 146 19.33 15.36 -16.67
N GLY A 147 19.00 16.23 -15.73
CA GLY A 147 19.55 17.57 -15.58
C GLY A 147 20.56 17.66 -14.44
N LEU A 148 21.59 18.47 -14.65
CA LEU A 148 22.49 18.91 -13.59
C LEU A 148 22.62 20.44 -13.66
N VAL A 149 22.09 21.13 -12.66
CA VAL A 149 22.24 22.57 -12.56
C VAL A 149 23.53 22.88 -11.79
N VAL A 150 24.45 23.59 -12.42
CA VAL A 150 25.70 24.04 -11.76
C VAL A 150 25.58 25.51 -11.45
N THR A 151 25.60 25.85 -10.15
CA THR A 151 25.65 27.22 -9.63
C THR A 151 26.88 27.41 -8.73
N THR A 152 27.04 28.56 -8.11
CA THR A 152 28.21 28.86 -7.26
C THR A 152 27.85 29.75 -6.09
N ASP A 153 28.63 29.66 -5.02
CA ASP A 153 28.61 30.61 -3.89
C ASP A 153 29.37 31.91 -4.17
N GLY A 154 29.97 32.04 -5.37
CA GLY A 154 30.76 33.21 -5.79
C GLY A 154 32.26 33.09 -5.51
N THR A 155 32.74 32.02 -4.86
CA THR A 155 34.18 31.85 -4.53
C THR A 155 35.03 31.50 -5.73
N ILE A 156 34.49 30.79 -6.72
CA ILE A 156 35.22 30.30 -7.90
C ILE A 156 35.50 31.36 -8.98
N THR A 157 34.86 32.51 -8.89
CA THR A 157 35.01 33.62 -9.84
C THR A 157 34.98 34.94 -9.13
N SER A 158 35.31 36.05 -9.85
CA SER A 158 35.19 37.41 -9.33
C SER A 158 33.76 38.00 -9.47
N ILE A 159 32.75 37.19 -9.80
CA ILE A 159 31.35 37.58 -9.90
C ILE A 159 30.66 37.30 -8.57
N PRO A 160 30.02 38.30 -7.92
CA PRO A 160 29.33 38.08 -6.65
C PRO A 160 28.16 37.10 -6.75
N ARG A 161 27.90 36.35 -5.68
CA ARG A 161 26.78 35.38 -5.61
C ARG A 161 25.43 36.00 -6.02
N ALA A 162 25.14 37.22 -5.57
CA ALA A 162 23.85 37.87 -5.85
C ALA A 162 23.54 38.04 -7.35
N GLU A 163 24.56 38.08 -8.21
CA GLU A 163 24.34 38.19 -9.66
C GLU A 163 23.92 36.86 -10.31
N TYR A 164 24.12 35.74 -9.63
CA TYR A 164 23.74 34.43 -10.12
C TYR A 164 22.26 34.04 -9.81
N GLU A 165 21.65 34.66 -8.82
CA GLU A 165 20.39 34.27 -8.25
C GLU A 165 19.25 34.25 -9.26
N GLU A 166 19.06 35.29 -10.04
CA GLU A 166 18.00 35.40 -11.05
C GLU A 166 18.16 34.34 -12.16
N ALA A 167 19.39 34.18 -12.67
CA ALA A 167 19.69 33.20 -13.72
C ALA A 167 19.56 31.77 -13.22
N GLU A 168 19.94 31.50 -11.98
CA GLU A 168 19.78 30.19 -11.30
C GLU A 168 18.30 29.83 -11.13
N GLU A 169 17.51 30.74 -10.58
CA GLU A 169 16.10 30.55 -10.34
C GLU A 169 15.35 30.21 -11.63
N ARG A 170 15.64 30.97 -12.70
CA ARG A 170 15.05 30.75 -14.01
C ARG A 170 15.36 29.36 -14.59
N VAL A 171 16.60 28.87 -14.51
CA VAL A 171 16.98 27.54 -14.97
C VAL A 171 16.23 26.45 -14.20
N ILE A 172 16.13 26.60 -12.88
CA ILE A 172 15.47 25.64 -11.99
C ILE A 172 13.98 25.58 -12.29
N GLU A 173 13.32 26.72 -12.47
CA GLU A 173 11.90 26.78 -12.83
C GLU A 173 11.62 26.12 -14.18
N GLU A 174 12.47 26.34 -15.17
CA GLU A 174 12.35 25.68 -16.47
C GLU A 174 12.47 24.17 -16.35
N LEU A 175 13.48 23.64 -15.63
CA LEU A 175 13.65 22.21 -15.41
C LEU A 175 12.44 21.57 -14.72
N LYS A 176 11.90 22.24 -13.71
CA LYS A 176 10.68 21.81 -13.02
C LYS A 176 9.48 21.77 -13.97
N SER A 177 9.33 22.77 -14.82
CA SER A 177 8.21 22.85 -15.76
C SER A 177 8.18 21.68 -16.76
N TYR A 178 9.34 21.12 -17.08
CA TYR A 178 9.48 19.96 -17.98
C TYR A 178 9.44 18.60 -17.27
N GLY A 179 9.41 18.59 -15.92
CA GLY A 179 9.31 17.37 -15.13
C GLY A 179 10.50 16.42 -15.28
N LYS A 180 11.69 16.95 -15.66
CA LYS A 180 12.89 16.13 -15.75
C LYS A 180 13.57 15.99 -14.39
N PRO A 181 14.10 14.80 -14.05
CA PRO A 181 14.86 14.62 -12.82
C PRO A 181 16.16 15.42 -12.88
N PHE A 182 16.45 16.21 -11.85
CA PHE A 182 17.67 16.99 -11.76
C PHE A 182 18.10 17.25 -10.32
N VAL A 183 19.36 17.59 -10.15
CA VAL A 183 19.94 18.08 -8.90
C VAL A 183 20.71 19.37 -9.14
N VAL A 184 20.94 20.12 -8.08
CA VAL A 184 21.73 21.35 -8.13
C VAL A 184 23.08 21.09 -7.50
N LEU A 185 24.16 21.48 -8.20
CA LEU A 185 25.54 21.45 -7.71
C LEU A 185 25.99 22.88 -7.40
N LEU A 186 26.23 23.16 -6.12
CA LEU A 186 26.79 24.41 -5.64
C LEU A 186 28.32 24.31 -5.68
N ASN A 187 28.91 24.82 -6.73
CA ASN A 187 30.35 24.82 -6.93
C ASN A 187 31.06 25.90 -6.06
N SER A 188 31.92 25.44 -5.15
CA SER A 188 32.65 26.27 -4.19
C SER A 188 34.11 25.85 -4.08
N GLU A 189 35.00 26.80 -3.81
CA GLU A 189 36.39 26.48 -3.45
C GLU A 189 36.48 25.80 -2.08
N THR A 190 35.49 26.03 -1.21
CA THR A 190 35.47 25.48 0.16
C THR A 190 34.09 24.87 0.45
N PRO A 191 33.76 23.70 -0.14
CA PRO A 191 32.39 23.09 -0.05
C PRO A 191 31.99 22.70 1.38
N THR A 192 32.96 22.43 2.25
CA THR A 192 32.75 22.07 3.65
C THR A 192 32.66 23.25 4.62
N ALA A 193 32.87 24.49 4.13
CA ALA A 193 32.76 25.68 4.97
C ALA A 193 31.31 25.86 5.48
N ALA A 194 31.16 26.31 6.73
CA ALA A 194 29.86 26.48 7.37
C ALA A 194 28.89 27.37 6.55
N GLY A 195 29.41 28.41 5.92
CA GLY A 195 28.64 29.31 5.06
C GLY A 195 28.12 28.63 3.80
N THR A 196 28.97 27.83 3.12
CA THR A 196 28.59 27.09 1.91
C THR A 196 27.56 25.98 2.23
N VAL A 197 27.75 25.28 3.34
CA VAL A 197 26.78 24.23 3.80
C VAL A 197 25.43 24.88 4.16
N ALA A 198 25.44 26.04 4.85
CA ALA A 198 24.21 26.76 5.16
C ALA A 198 23.50 27.26 3.89
N LEU A 199 24.24 27.79 2.92
CA LEU A 199 23.67 28.21 1.63
C LEU A 199 23.08 27.02 0.86
N ALA A 200 23.74 25.87 0.82
CA ALA A 200 23.22 24.68 0.17
C ALA A 200 21.91 24.20 0.82
N ALA A 201 21.81 24.28 2.14
CA ALA A 201 20.58 23.94 2.86
C ALA A 201 19.43 24.92 2.56
N GLU A 202 19.72 26.23 2.56
CA GLU A 202 18.78 27.31 2.20
C GLU A 202 18.25 27.13 0.77
N LEU A 203 19.13 26.85 -0.19
CA LEU A 203 18.75 26.62 -1.57
C LEU A 203 17.94 25.31 -1.74
N THR A 204 18.25 24.28 -0.96
CA THR A 204 17.46 23.04 -0.95
C THR A 204 16.03 23.30 -0.48
N GLU A 205 15.87 24.10 0.58
CA GLU A 205 14.54 24.49 1.08
C GLU A 205 13.79 25.38 0.08
N LYS A 206 14.50 26.38 -0.49
CA LYS A 206 13.93 27.31 -1.48
C LYS A 206 13.44 26.61 -2.73
N TYR A 207 14.25 25.72 -3.27
CA TYR A 207 13.94 25.05 -4.55
C TYR A 207 13.24 23.70 -4.39
N GLY A 208 13.23 23.10 -3.21
CA GLY A 208 12.63 21.78 -2.99
C GLY A 208 13.30 20.66 -3.80
N VAL A 209 14.57 20.82 -4.16
CA VAL A 209 15.42 19.84 -4.86
C VAL A 209 16.77 19.75 -4.16
N PRO A 210 17.45 18.58 -4.21
CA PRO A 210 18.75 18.43 -3.56
C PRO A 210 19.80 19.39 -4.12
N VAL A 211 20.47 20.13 -3.22
CA VAL A 211 21.63 20.97 -3.53
C VAL A 211 22.86 20.39 -2.86
N LEU A 212 23.87 20.06 -3.66
CA LEU A 212 25.11 19.45 -3.23
C LEU A 212 26.24 20.48 -3.35
N ALA A 213 26.95 20.76 -2.26
CA ALA A 213 28.10 21.63 -2.27
C ALA A 213 29.37 20.83 -2.58
N GLU A 214 30.04 21.12 -3.70
CA GLU A 214 31.22 20.40 -4.16
C GLU A 214 32.23 21.36 -4.82
N ASN A 215 33.49 20.95 -4.89
CA ASN A 215 34.47 21.59 -5.71
C ASN A 215 34.64 20.85 -7.04
N CYS A 216 34.06 21.41 -8.12
CA CYS A 216 34.09 20.75 -9.43
C CYS A 216 35.49 20.41 -9.96
N MET A 217 36.54 21.08 -9.48
CA MET A 217 37.91 20.79 -9.89
C MET A 217 38.48 19.57 -9.16
N GLU A 218 38.02 19.29 -7.95
CA GLU A 218 38.58 18.28 -7.06
C GLU A 218 37.67 17.02 -6.92
N MET A 219 36.50 17.05 -7.55
CA MET A 219 35.55 15.90 -7.49
C MET A 219 36.25 14.59 -7.89
N ASP A 220 36.04 13.59 -7.06
CA ASP A 220 36.47 12.21 -7.29
C ASP A 220 35.30 11.31 -7.70
N ALA A 221 35.58 10.02 -7.89
CA ALA A 221 34.56 9.05 -8.26
C ALA A 221 33.45 8.91 -7.20
N GLU A 222 33.75 9.06 -5.92
CA GLU A 222 32.75 8.94 -4.83
C GLU A 222 31.80 10.14 -4.85
N ALA A 223 32.31 11.36 -5.06
CA ALA A 223 31.49 12.57 -5.21
C ALA A 223 30.56 12.45 -6.44
N PHE A 224 31.03 11.98 -7.59
CA PHE A 224 30.18 11.74 -8.76
C PHE A 224 29.08 10.69 -8.51
N HIS A 225 29.42 9.59 -7.81
CA HIS A 225 28.43 8.60 -7.43
C HIS A 225 27.36 9.19 -6.50
N ALA A 226 27.75 10.03 -5.54
CA ALA A 226 26.79 10.71 -4.66
C ALA A 226 25.83 11.61 -5.44
N VAL A 227 26.33 12.37 -6.43
CA VAL A 227 25.51 13.22 -7.30
C VAL A 227 24.51 12.34 -8.09
N LEU A 228 24.97 11.30 -8.76
CA LEU A 228 24.13 10.41 -9.55
C LEU A 228 23.08 9.67 -8.69
N GLN A 229 23.47 9.27 -7.48
CA GLN A 229 22.52 8.67 -6.54
C GLN A 229 21.41 9.66 -6.15
N LYS A 230 21.75 10.92 -5.92
CA LYS A 230 20.75 11.95 -5.64
C LYS A 230 19.81 12.16 -6.82
N VAL A 231 20.34 12.17 -8.05
CA VAL A 231 19.52 12.24 -9.26
C VAL A 231 18.50 11.08 -9.33
N LEU A 232 18.90 9.87 -8.95
CA LEU A 232 17.99 8.72 -8.92
C LEU A 232 16.78 8.92 -8.00
N TYR A 233 16.97 9.61 -6.87
CA TYR A 233 15.88 9.92 -5.96
C TYR A 233 14.91 10.97 -6.50
N GLU A 234 15.33 11.76 -7.50
CA GLU A 234 14.48 12.73 -8.18
C GLU A 234 13.68 12.14 -9.36
N PHE A 235 13.91 10.88 -9.70
CA PHE A 235 13.07 10.22 -10.69
C PHE A 235 11.63 10.03 -10.19
N PRO A 236 10.64 10.11 -11.11
CA PRO A 236 9.25 9.94 -10.73
C PRO A 236 8.96 8.52 -10.20
N ILE A 237 8.03 8.43 -9.28
CA ILE A 237 7.50 7.16 -8.78
C ILE A 237 6.59 6.56 -9.85
N SER A 238 6.71 5.25 -10.08
CA SER A 238 5.79 4.49 -10.94
C SER A 238 4.62 3.93 -10.15
N SER A 239 4.90 3.32 -9.00
CA SER A 239 3.86 2.78 -8.12
C SER A 239 4.27 2.82 -6.64
N VAL A 240 3.27 3.00 -5.76
CA VAL A 240 3.43 2.84 -4.32
C VAL A 240 2.41 1.81 -3.84
N GLN A 241 2.89 0.74 -3.21
CA GLN A 241 2.07 -0.30 -2.61
C GLN A 241 2.18 -0.21 -1.10
N LEU A 242 1.07 0.11 -0.42
CA LEU A 242 0.98 0.05 1.03
C LEU A 242 0.45 -1.32 1.45
N LEU A 243 1.31 -2.13 2.05
CA LEU A 243 0.97 -3.45 2.59
C LEU A 243 0.51 -3.27 4.03
N MET A 244 -0.70 -3.72 4.31
CA MET A 244 -1.31 -3.64 5.62
C MET A 244 -1.71 -5.04 6.11
N PRO A 245 -1.86 -5.28 7.43
CA PRO A 245 -2.32 -6.56 7.97
C PRO A 245 -3.63 -7.02 7.32
N GLY A 246 -3.70 -8.30 6.96
CA GLY A 246 -4.82 -8.84 6.17
C GLY A 246 -6.20 -8.75 6.84
N TRP A 247 -6.25 -8.71 8.18
CA TRP A 247 -7.49 -8.60 8.94
C TRP A 247 -8.24 -7.26 8.73
N ILE A 248 -7.55 -6.20 8.25
CA ILE A 248 -8.16 -4.91 7.94
C ILE A 248 -9.26 -5.05 6.86
N LYS A 249 -9.16 -6.07 6.01
CA LYS A 249 -10.20 -6.40 5.02
C LYS A 249 -11.51 -6.85 5.66
N CYS A 250 -11.47 -7.28 6.93
CA CYS A 250 -12.66 -7.68 7.68
C CYS A 250 -13.40 -6.50 8.31
N LEU A 251 -12.82 -5.30 8.28
CA LEU A 251 -13.51 -4.07 8.71
C LEU A 251 -14.62 -3.71 7.72
N ASP A 252 -15.69 -3.15 8.25
CA ASP A 252 -16.77 -2.64 7.43
C ASP A 252 -16.30 -1.46 6.57
N ASP A 253 -16.93 -1.24 5.41
CA ASP A 253 -16.50 -0.16 4.51
C ASP A 253 -16.70 1.24 5.11
N GLN A 254 -17.59 1.37 6.09
CA GLN A 254 -17.85 2.61 6.82
C GLN A 254 -17.11 2.67 8.17
N ASP A 255 -16.16 1.79 8.42
CA ASP A 255 -15.35 1.81 9.63
C ASP A 255 -14.62 3.16 9.74
N PRO A 256 -14.73 3.88 10.88
CA PRO A 256 -14.15 5.20 11.04
C PRO A 256 -12.64 5.24 10.82
N TRP A 257 -11.92 4.23 11.32
CA TRP A 257 -10.48 4.16 11.15
C TRP A 257 -10.08 3.83 9.71
N LYS A 258 -10.80 2.92 9.05
CA LYS A 258 -10.59 2.63 7.63
C LYS A 258 -10.82 3.87 6.76
N THR A 259 -11.85 4.65 7.09
CA THR A 259 -12.13 5.93 6.41
C THR A 259 -11.03 6.96 6.65
N GLU A 260 -10.53 7.10 7.89
CA GLU A 260 -9.40 7.97 8.23
C GLU A 260 -8.14 7.60 7.45
N LEU A 261 -7.79 6.29 7.39
CA LEU A 261 -6.64 5.80 6.65
C LEU A 261 -6.74 6.11 5.15
N PHE A 262 -7.90 5.83 4.54
CA PHE A 262 -8.10 6.12 3.11
C PHE A 262 -8.07 7.63 2.81
N ALA A 263 -8.63 8.45 3.69
CA ALA A 263 -8.58 9.90 3.54
C ALA A 263 -7.14 10.43 3.61
N ALA A 264 -6.33 9.94 4.55
CA ALA A 264 -4.92 10.30 4.65
C ALA A 264 -4.14 9.87 3.40
N VAL A 265 -4.33 8.62 2.93
CA VAL A 265 -3.70 8.14 1.69
C VAL A 265 -4.12 9.01 0.50
N GLN A 266 -5.40 9.33 0.36
CA GLN A 266 -5.90 10.14 -0.75
C GLN A 266 -5.39 11.58 -0.71
N GLN A 267 -5.31 12.19 0.46
CA GLN A 267 -4.81 13.56 0.64
C GLN A 267 -3.33 13.66 0.27
N ASP A 268 -2.52 12.72 0.74
CA ASP A 268 -1.06 12.80 0.62
C ASP A 268 -0.52 12.13 -0.65
N CYS A 269 -1.30 11.29 -1.36
CA CYS A 269 -0.88 10.69 -2.63
C CYS A 269 -0.60 11.73 -3.73
N HIS A 270 -1.23 12.91 -3.68
CA HIS A 270 -0.95 14.00 -4.62
C HIS A 270 0.45 14.62 -4.46
N SER A 271 1.05 14.47 -3.30
CA SER A 271 2.43 14.93 -3.04
C SER A 271 3.49 13.93 -3.50
N LEU A 272 3.10 12.70 -3.86
CA LEU A 272 3.99 11.66 -4.33
C LEU A 272 4.36 11.90 -5.80
N SER A 273 5.47 12.58 -6.01
CA SER A 273 6.01 12.85 -7.35
C SER A 273 7.33 12.13 -7.61
N THR A 274 8.23 12.15 -6.63
CA THR A 274 9.58 11.59 -6.72
C THR A 274 9.82 10.56 -5.63
N ILE A 275 10.86 9.74 -5.80
CA ILE A 275 11.24 8.73 -4.79
C ILE A 275 11.55 9.40 -3.43
N ASP A 276 12.14 10.60 -3.42
CA ASP A 276 12.42 11.32 -2.17
C ASP A 276 11.12 11.74 -1.44
N SER A 277 10.04 12.02 -2.17
CA SER A 277 8.75 12.38 -1.59
C SER A 277 8.09 11.26 -0.76
N VAL A 278 8.55 10.00 -0.91
CA VAL A 278 8.07 8.85 -0.10
C VAL A 278 8.29 9.08 1.39
N LYS A 279 9.36 9.77 1.77
CA LYS A 279 9.66 10.04 3.19
C LYS A 279 8.58 10.90 3.84
N SER A 280 8.13 11.94 3.14
CA SER A 280 7.05 12.82 3.62
C SER A 280 5.72 12.08 3.69
N PHE A 281 5.44 11.22 2.71
CA PHE A 281 4.26 10.35 2.71
C PHE A 281 4.25 9.36 3.88
N ILE A 282 5.38 8.71 4.18
CA ILE A 282 5.53 7.84 5.35
C ILE A 282 5.28 8.65 6.65
N ALA A 283 5.85 9.85 6.75
CA ALA A 283 5.66 10.71 7.91
C ALA A 283 4.20 11.18 8.09
N ALA A 284 3.48 11.36 7.01
CA ALA A 284 2.04 11.67 7.02
C ALA A 284 1.21 10.46 7.47
N LEU A 285 1.46 9.28 6.91
CA LEU A 285 0.77 8.04 7.30
C LEU A 285 1.02 7.66 8.77
N ALA A 286 2.22 7.92 9.29
CA ALA A 286 2.55 7.67 10.70
C ALA A 286 1.73 8.53 11.69
N LYS A 287 1.04 9.58 11.22
CA LYS A 287 0.15 10.41 12.03
C LYS A 287 -1.27 9.85 12.13
N VAL A 288 -1.64 8.91 11.26
CA VAL A 288 -2.95 8.24 11.30
C VAL A 288 -3.07 7.45 12.59
N SER A 289 -4.20 7.58 13.25
CA SER A 289 -4.44 6.88 14.50
C SER A 289 -4.21 5.38 14.38
N ARG A 290 -3.70 4.73 15.45
CA ARG A 290 -3.44 3.28 15.52
C ARG A 290 -2.38 2.73 14.56
N ILE A 291 -1.73 3.53 13.73
CA ILE A 291 -0.55 3.12 12.99
C ILE A 291 0.66 3.22 13.93
N GLU A 292 1.34 2.10 14.16
CA GLU A 292 2.56 2.06 14.97
C GLU A 292 3.78 2.48 14.17
N SER A 293 3.89 1.99 12.94
CA SER A 293 5.00 2.34 12.06
C SER A 293 4.65 2.09 10.60
N VAL A 294 5.28 2.87 9.72
CA VAL A 294 5.31 2.64 8.28
C VAL A 294 6.76 2.59 7.85
N GLN A 295 7.18 1.51 7.22
CA GLN A 295 8.56 1.29 6.81
C GLN A 295 8.65 0.93 5.34
N VAL A 296 9.76 1.32 4.70
CA VAL A 296 10.05 0.87 3.34
C VAL A 296 10.46 -0.60 3.38
N ARG A 297 9.64 -1.46 2.82
CA ARG A 297 9.92 -2.88 2.67
C ARG A 297 10.82 -3.15 1.47
N ARG A 298 10.54 -2.49 0.36
CA ARG A 298 11.30 -2.60 -0.88
C ARG A 298 11.23 -1.28 -1.63
N LEU A 299 12.37 -0.85 -2.12
CA LEU A 299 12.52 0.27 -3.01
C LEU A 299 13.27 -0.21 -4.25
N ASP A 300 12.62 -0.14 -5.40
CA ASP A 300 13.22 -0.47 -6.68
C ASP A 300 13.50 0.84 -7.44
N LEU A 301 14.75 1.26 -7.42
CA LEU A 301 15.16 2.51 -8.05
C LEU A 301 15.08 2.43 -9.57
N SER A 302 15.22 1.24 -10.14
CA SER A 302 15.20 1.02 -11.59
C SER A 302 13.82 1.14 -12.22
N THR A 303 12.78 0.69 -11.52
CA THR A 303 11.38 0.75 -11.97
C THR A 303 10.60 1.90 -11.35
N GLY A 304 11.01 2.38 -10.19
CA GLY A 304 10.30 3.37 -9.38
C GLY A 304 9.16 2.79 -8.56
N ASP A 305 9.24 1.50 -8.26
CA ASP A 305 8.26 0.83 -7.44
C ASP A 305 8.66 0.87 -5.98
N VAL A 306 7.73 1.28 -5.14
CA VAL A 306 7.92 1.37 -3.69
C VAL A 306 6.92 0.48 -2.99
N GLN A 307 7.39 -0.39 -2.11
CA GLN A 307 6.54 -1.18 -1.22
C GLN A 307 6.75 -0.71 0.22
N LEU A 308 5.67 -0.27 0.83
CA LEU A 308 5.61 0.16 2.22
C LEU A 308 4.92 -0.91 3.05
N ASP A 309 5.44 -1.18 4.25
CA ASP A 309 4.85 -2.09 5.23
C ASP A 309 4.31 -1.26 6.40
N GLY A 310 2.99 -1.23 6.54
CA GLY A 310 2.30 -0.51 7.60
C GLY A 310 1.93 -1.45 8.74
N GLN A 311 2.39 -1.13 9.94
CA GLN A 311 2.07 -1.88 11.16
C GLN A 311 1.02 -1.14 11.97
N VAL A 312 0.01 -1.87 12.43
CA VAL A 312 -1.12 -1.36 13.19
C VAL A 312 -1.07 -1.91 14.60
N ASP A 313 -1.48 -1.11 15.57
CA ASP A 313 -1.58 -1.50 16.96
C ASP A 313 -2.27 -2.86 17.15
N HIS A 314 -1.52 -3.80 17.71
CA HIS A 314 -2.00 -5.15 17.97
C HIS A 314 -3.24 -5.19 18.86
N SER A 315 -3.42 -4.22 19.74
CA SER A 315 -4.60 -4.14 20.61
C SER A 315 -5.89 -3.91 19.83
N TYR A 316 -5.78 -3.17 18.71
CA TYR A 316 -6.91 -2.90 17.82
C TYR A 316 -7.41 -4.15 17.09
N PHE A 317 -6.50 -5.05 16.71
CA PHE A 317 -6.88 -6.34 16.15
C PHE A 317 -7.80 -7.12 17.09
N TYR A 318 -7.44 -7.21 18.38
CA TYR A 318 -8.26 -7.93 19.36
C TYR A 318 -9.58 -7.22 19.66
N GLN A 319 -9.60 -5.89 19.63
CA GLN A 319 -10.83 -5.13 19.77
C GLN A 319 -11.81 -5.47 18.62
N VAL A 320 -11.36 -5.35 17.38
CA VAL A 320 -12.17 -5.68 16.19
C VAL A 320 -12.64 -7.12 16.22
N LEU A 321 -11.74 -8.05 16.57
CA LEU A 321 -12.07 -9.47 16.68
C LEU A 321 -13.18 -9.70 17.73
N SER A 322 -13.06 -9.07 18.89
CA SER A 322 -14.05 -9.16 19.97
C SER A 322 -15.42 -8.63 19.53
N GLU A 323 -15.45 -7.48 18.88
CA GLU A 323 -16.69 -6.87 18.37
C GLU A 323 -17.37 -7.74 17.30
N LYS A 324 -16.59 -8.28 16.34
CA LYS A 324 -17.13 -9.11 15.26
C LYS A 324 -17.59 -10.49 15.72
N CYS A 325 -16.92 -11.10 16.70
CA CYS A 325 -17.22 -12.43 17.19
C CYS A 325 -18.19 -12.43 18.40
N GLY A 326 -18.43 -11.27 19.03
CA GLY A 326 -19.19 -11.18 20.28
C GLY A 326 -18.48 -11.86 21.46
N LEU A 327 -17.15 -12.00 21.39
CA LEU A 327 -16.33 -12.65 22.41
C LEU A 327 -15.40 -11.63 23.05
N THR A 328 -15.00 -11.85 24.29
CA THR A 328 -14.02 -10.98 24.98
C THR A 328 -12.61 -11.56 24.76
N ILE A 329 -11.84 -10.93 23.87
CA ILE A 329 -10.49 -11.34 23.49
C ILE A 329 -9.58 -10.11 23.54
N ALA A 330 -8.60 -10.10 24.44
CA ALA A 330 -7.69 -8.97 24.62
C ALA A 330 -6.23 -9.30 24.22
N ASN A 331 -5.91 -10.56 24.03
CA ASN A 331 -4.55 -11.00 23.71
C ASN A 331 -4.53 -12.40 23.05
N GLU A 332 -3.36 -12.81 22.58
CA GLU A 332 -3.15 -14.12 21.91
C GLU A 332 -3.56 -15.31 22.75
N ARG A 333 -3.29 -15.25 24.06
CA ARG A 333 -3.64 -16.34 24.97
C ARG A 333 -5.15 -16.53 25.03
N GLN A 334 -5.91 -15.46 25.21
CA GLN A 334 -7.38 -15.54 25.25
C GLN A 334 -7.95 -15.97 23.89
N LEU A 335 -7.37 -15.52 22.78
CA LEU A 335 -7.74 -16.00 21.45
C LEU A 335 -7.55 -17.50 21.33
N MET A 336 -6.42 -18.04 21.75
CA MET A 336 -6.15 -19.46 21.72
C MET A 336 -7.13 -20.24 22.60
N GLU A 337 -7.40 -19.76 23.82
CA GLU A 337 -8.37 -20.38 24.76
C GLU A 337 -9.77 -20.42 24.13
N GLN A 338 -10.23 -19.35 23.49
CA GLN A 338 -11.52 -19.30 22.80
C GLN A 338 -11.59 -20.25 21.59
N ILE A 339 -10.53 -20.30 20.79
CA ILE A 339 -10.47 -21.24 19.65
C ILE A 339 -10.56 -22.69 20.15
N LEU A 340 -9.84 -23.06 21.19
CA LEU A 340 -9.88 -24.41 21.75
C LEU A 340 -11.28 -24.76 22.28
N GLN A 341 -11.97 -23.83 22.93
CA GLN A 341 -13.35 -24.00 23.37
C GLN A 341 -14.29 -24.19 22.18
N LEU A 342 -14.18 -23.35 21.15
CA LEU A 342 -14.97 -23.46 19.93
C LEU A 342 -14.74 -24.78 19.19
N VAL A 343 -13.52 -25.29 19.13
CA VAL A 343 -13.21 -26.61 18.57
C VAL A 343 -13.95 -27.70 19.32
N THR A 344 -13.96 -27.66 20.66
CA THR A 344 -14.68 -28.62 21.48
C THR A 344 -16.20 -28.56 21.23
N VAL A 345 -16.75 -27.35 21.17
CA VAL A 345 -18.17 -27.13 20.84
C VAL A 345 -18.48 -27.64 19.44
N LYS A 346 -17.65 -27.32 18.44
CA LYS A 346 -17.82 -27.78 17.07
C LYS A 346 -17.81 -29.30 16.95
N GLN A 347 -16.87 -29.98 17.63
CA GLN A 347 -16.80 -31.44 17.62
C GLN A 347 -18.06 -32.07 18.23
N ARG A 348 -18.57 -31.51 19.34
CA ARG A 348 -19.83 -31.95 19.94
C ARG A 348 -21.01 -31.69 19.00
N PHE A 349 -21.09 -30.54 18.39
CA PHE A 349 -22.19 -30.12 17.53
C PHE A 349 -22.23 -30.92 16.22
N ALA A 350 -21.08 -31.29 15.66
CA ALA A 350 -20.98 -32.02 14.39
C ALA A 350 -21.80 -33.31 14.38
N ARG A 351 -22.01 -33.96 15.56
CA ARG A 351 -22.89 -35.16 15.69
C ARG A 351 -24.35 -34.83 15.44
N PHE A 352 -24.77 -33.61 15.75
CA PHE A 352 -26.16 -33.19 15.71
C PHE A 352 -26.52 -32.46 14.41
N GLU A 353 -25.55 -31.99 13.67
CA GLU A 353 -25.73 -31.12 12.51
C GLU A 353 -26.68 -31.72 11.46
N GLN A 354 -26.42 -32.99 11.07
CA GLN A 354 -27.28 -33.68 10.11
C GLN A 354 -28.66 -33.94 10.67
N ALA A 355 -28.76 -34.39 11.92
CA ALA A 355 -30.04 -34.64 12.56
C ALA A 355 -30.90 -33.38 12.70
N LEU A 356 -30.28 -32.23 12.95
CA LEU A 356 -30.99 -30.94 13.01
C LEU A 356 -31.49 -30.53 11.62
N ALA A 357 -30.68 -30.68 10.58
CA ALA A 357 -31.09 -30.42 9.20
C ALA A 357 -32.26 -31.35 8.79
N ASP A 358 -32.23 -32.62 9.18
CA ASP A 358 -33.32 -33.56 8.93
C ASP A 358 -34.60 -33.16 9.67
N VAL A 359 -34.49 -32.68 10.92
CA VAL A 359 -35.65 -32.18 11.69
C VAL A 359 -36.24 -30.93 11.02
N GLU A 360 -35.41 -30.02 10.51
CA GLU A 360 -35.91 -28.84 9.81
C GLU A 360 -36.66 -29.19 8.53
N ASN A 361 -36.16 -30.17 7.78
CA ASN A 361 -36.72 -30.57 6.48
C ASN A 361 -37.93 -31.53 6.58
N SER A 362 -37.85 -32.51 7.49
CA SER A 362 -38.85 -33.60 7.57
C SER A 362 -39.62 -33.66 8.89
N GLY A 363 -39.21 -32.88 9.87
CA GLY A 363 -39.75 -32.94 11.23
C GLY A 363 -39.15 -34.04 12.10
N TYR A 364 -38.21 -34.84 11.60
CA TYR A 364 -37.62 -35.97 12.32
C TYR A 364 -36.14 -36.14 11.96
N GLY A 365 -35.28 -36.25 12.95
CA GLY A 365 -33.85 -36.44 12.79
C GLY A 365 -33.27 -37.46 13.74
N ILE A 366 -32.20 -38.15 13.34
CA ILE A 366 -31.55 -39.21 14.12
C ILE A 366 -30.09 -38.88 14.29
N VAL A 367 -29.62 -38.84 15.53
CA VAL A 367 -28.19 -38.75 15.84
C VAL A 367 -27.67 -40.19 16.03
N MET A 368 -26.78 -40.60 15.16
CA MET A 368 -26.17 -41.92 15.24
C MET A 368 -25.24 -42.03 16.45
N PRO A 369 -25.17 -43.22 17.10
CA PRO A 369 -24.27 -43.43 18.22
C PRO A 369 -22.80 -43.26 17.80
N ALA A 370 -21.96 -42.73 18.70
CA ALA A 370 -20.54 -42.74 18.52
C ALA A 370 -19.94 -44.12 18.81
N MET A 371 -18.74 -44.37 18.27
CA MET A 371 -18.09 -45.66 18.36
C MET A 371 -17.78 -46.07 19.81
N ASP A 372 -17.52 -45.14 20.67
CA ASP A 372 -17.27 -45.29 22.13
C ASP A 372 -18.58 -45.57 22.92
N GLU A 373 -19.74 -45.29 22.33
CA GLU A 373 -21.04 -45.57 22.90
C GLU A 373 -21.58 -46.98 22.49
N MET A 374 -20.89 -47.64 21.56
CA MET A 374 -21.29 -48.98 21.10
C MET A 374 -20.75 -50.06 22.03
N HIS A 375 -21.62 -50.98 22.43
CA HIS A 375 -21.24 -52.14 23.19
C HIS A 375 -21.50 -53.41 22.37
N LEU A 376 -20.49 -54.26 22.25
CA LEU A 376 -20.57 -55.56 21.56
C LEU A 376 -20.68 -56.65 22.61
N ASP A 377 -21.75 -57.47 22.52
CA ASP A 377 -21.92 -58.64 23.36
C ASP A 377 -20.93 -59.75 22.94
N GLU A 378 -20.69 -60.72 23.82
CA GLU A 378 -19.86 -61.86 23.50
C GLU A 378 -20.39 -62.62 22.27
N PRO A 379 -19.53 -63.02 21.32
CA PRO A 379 -19.96 -63.79 20.14
C PRO A 379 -20.53 -65.13 20.51
N GLU A 380 -21.74 -65.42 20.01
CA GLU A 380 -22.39 -66.71 20.20
C GLU A 380 -22.33 -67.57 18.93
N ILE A 381 -22.15 -68.92 19.09
CA ILE A 381 -22.21 -69.85 17.97
C ILE A 381 -23.68 -70.14 17.69
N MET A 382 -24.13 -69.91 16.43
CA MET A 382 -25.47 -70.27 16.01
C MET A 382 -25.44 -71.41 14.98
N LYS A 383 -26.46 -72.26 15.01
CA LYS A 383 -26.67 -73.33 14.04
C LYS A 383 -27.94 -73.07 13.28
N GLN A 384 -27.88 -72.99 11.95
CA GLN A 384 -29.02 -72.79 11.09
C GLN A 384 -28.95 -73.73 9.87
N GLY A 385 -29.95 -74.59 9.70
CA GLY A 385 -30.04 -75.51 8.53
C GLY A 385 -28.80 -76.39 8.33
N GLY A 386 -28.20 -76.92 9.42
CA GLY A 386 -27.01 -77.76 9.35
C GLY A 386 -25.69 -77.09 9.19
N ARG A 387 -25.64 -75.73 9.13
CA ARG A 387 -24.44 -74.92 9.08
C ARG A 387 -24.22 -74.15 10.39
N TYR A 388 -22.96 -73.89 10.74
CA TYR A 388 -22.60 -73.12 11.89
C TYR A 388 -22.22 -71.67 11.47
N GLY A 389 -22.66 -70.70 12.20
CA GLY A 389 -22.33 -69.30 12.05
C GLY A 389 -21.98 -68.67 13.39
N VAL A 390 -21.52 -67.42 13.37
CA VAL A 390 -21.28 -66.59 14.56
C VAL A 390 -22.35 -65.52 14.61
N LYS A 391 -23.02 -65.38 15.74
CA LYS A 391 -23.98 -64.31 16.01
C LYS A 391 -23.28 -63.23 16.83
N LEU A 392 -23.26 -62.07 16.28
CA LEU A 392 -22.77 -60.85 16.93
C LEU A 392 -23.97 -59.97 17.30
N ARG A 393 -24.04 -59.50 18.51
CA ARG A 393 -25.05 -58.56 18.97
C ARG A 393 -24.37 -57.32 19.46
N ALA A 394 -24.78 -56.14 18.97
CA ALA A 394 -24.30 -54.85 19.41
C ALA A 394 -25.45 -54.00 19.94
N GLN A 395 -25.20 -53.24 20.99
CA GLN A 395 -26.12 -52.25 21.57
C GLN A 395 -25.48 -50.88 21.48
N ALA A 396 -26.29 -49.89 21.12
CA ALA A 396 -25.85 -48.51 21.08
C ALA A 396 -27.03 -47.54 21.29
N PRO A 397 -26.86 -46.43 22.06
CA PRO A 397 -27.88 -45.43 22.23
C PRO A 397 -27.98 -44.57 20.95
N SER A 398 -29.18 -44.27 20.50
CA SER A 398 -29.47 -43.28 19.46
C SER A 398 -30.26 -42.10 20.03
N ILE A 399 -30.11 -40.91 19.50
CA ILE A 399 -30.91 -39.75 19.88
C ILE A 399 -31.87 -39.43 18.75
N HIS A 400 -33.17 -39.35 19.11
CA HIS A 400 -34.24 -39.04 18.16
C HIS A 400 -34.77 -37.65 18.46
N MET A 401 -34.75 -36.75 17.45
CA MET A 401 -35.22 -35.38 17.50
C MET A 401 -36.52 -35.29 16.71
N ILE A 402 -37.57 -34.72 17.32
CA ILE A 402 -38.88 -34.61 16.72
C ILE A 402 -39.37 -33.17 16.81
N ARG A 403 -39.78 -32.60 15.69
CA ARG A 403 -40.41 -31.29 15.63
C ARG A 403 -41.89 -31.43 15.82
N CYS A 404 -42.44 -30.86 16.92
CA CYS A 404 -43.85 -30.83 17.23
C CYS A 404 -44.41 -29.41 17.23
N ASN A 405 -45.64 -29.25 16.73
CA ASN A 405 -46.33 -27.97 16.82
C ASN A 405 -47.01 -27.87 18.19
N THR A 406 -46.71 -26.81 18.91
CA THR A 406 -47.32 -26.50 20.21
C THR A 406 -48.23 -25.27 20.07
N TYR A 407 -49.44 -25.37 20.54
CA TYR A 407 -50.40 -24.25 20.54
C TYR A 407 -50.63 -23.77 21.96
N THR A 408 -50.64 -22.46 22.15
CA THR A 408 -51.03 -21.84 23.42
C THR A 408 -52.15 -20.85 23.19
N GLU A 409 -52.99 -20.68 24.16
CA GLU A 409 -54.07 -19.72 24.19
C GLU A 409 -53.84 -18.80 25.42
N VAL A 410 -53.86 -17.52 25.19
CA VAL A 410 -53.75 -16.49 26.23
C VAL A 410 -55.08 -15.75 26.22
N ALA A 411 -55.88 -15.92 27.25
CA ALA A 411 -57.21 -15.33 27.39
C ALA A 411 -57.28 -14.46 28.62
N PRO A 412 -56.70 -13.23 28.62
CA PRO A 412 -56.77 -12.33 29.76
C PRO A 412 -58.20 -11.78 29.94
N ILE A 413 -58.66 -11.74 31.18
CA ILE A 413 -59.96 -11.12 31.52
C ILE A 413 -59.80 -9.59 31.58
N VAL A 414 -60.50 -8.90 30.74
CA VAL A 414 -60.34 -7.41 30.54
C VAL A 414 -61.34 -6.59 31.31
N GLY A 415 -62.51 -7.16 31.66
CA GLY A 415 -63.60 -6.43 32.35
C GLY A 415 -64.92 -6.49 31.60
N SER A 416 -65.49 -5.35 31.15
CA SER A 416 -66.76 -5.30 30.44
C SER A 416 -66.63 -5.72 28.95
N GLU A 417 -67.73 -6.10 28.35
CA GLU A 417 -67.84 -6.47 26.95
C GLU A 417 -67.29 -5.34 26.03
N SER A 418 -67.64 -4.09 26.30
CA SER A 418 -67.16 -2.96 25.53
C SER A 418 -65.65 -2.75 25.60
N GLN A 419 -65.04 -2.96 26.77
CA GLN A 419 -63.57 -2.89 26.97
C GLN A 419 -62.88 -4.02 26.23
N SER A 420 -63.47 -5.21 26.18
CA SER A 420 -62.93 -6.34 25.42
C SER A 420 -62.98 -6.07 23.92
N GLN A 421 -64.09 -5.47 23.43
CA GLN A 421 -64.21 -5.06 22.01
C GLN A 421 -63.21 -3.99 21.60
N GLU A 422 -62.98 -3.00 22.45
CA GLU A 422 -61.96 -1.97 22.21
C GLU A 422 -60.57 -2.57 22.13
N LEU A 423 -60.22 -3.45 23.03
CA LEU A 423 -58.90 -4.16 23.00
C LEU A 423 -58.72 -4.99 21.72
N VAL A 424 -59.77 -5.74 21.31
CA VAL A 424 -59.72 -6.51 20.08
C VAL A 424 -59.51 -5.62 18.87
N MET A 425 -60.23 -4.49 18.79
CA MET A 425 -60.06 -3.51 17.70
C MET A 425 -58.66 -2.90 17.71
N TYR A 426 -58.12 -2.60 18.86
CA TYR A 426 -56.75 -2.09 19.00
C TYR A 426 -55.72 -3.12 18.50
N LEU A 427 -55.81 -4.38 18.96
CA LEU A 427 -54.89 -5.44 18.52
C LEU A 427 -55.00 -5.74 17.04
N LEU A 428 -56.19 -5.75 16.47
CA LEU A 428 -56.39 -5.98 15.04
C LEU A 428 -55.75 -4.86 14.21
N LYS A 429 -55.86 -3.62 14.65
CA LYS A 429 -55.23 -2.47 14.00
C LYS A 429 -53.71 -2.54 14.04
N GLU A 430 -53.13 -2.90 15.17
CA GLU A 430 -51.66 -3.13 15.29
C GLU A 430 -51.20 -4.28 14.39
N PHE A 431 -51.97 -5.39 14.35
CA PHE A 431 -51.65 -6.55 13.51
C PHE A 431 -51.71 -6.22 12.00
N GLU A 432 -52.67 -5.40 11.59
CA GLU A 432 -52.81 -4.95 10.17
C GLU A 432 -51.68 -3.99 9.76
N GLN A 433 -51.16 -3.16 10.70
CA GLN A 433 -50.09 -2.21 10.42
C GLN A 433 -48.70 -2.86 10.37
N ASP A 434 -48.38 -3.64 11.38
CA ASP A 434 -47.13 -4.40 11.46
C ASP A 434 -47.33 -5.70 12.27
N PRO A 435 -47.45 -6.86 11.59
CA PRO A 435 -47.61 -8.15 12.27
C PRO A 435 -46.46 -8.51 13.22
N ALA A 436 -45.28 -7.93 13.03
CA ALA A 436 -44.14 -8.18 13.93
C ALA A 436 -44.15 -7.27 15.17
N ALA A 437 -44.64 -6.06 15.05
CA ALA A 437 -44.69 -5.10 16.16
C ALA A 437 -45.69 -5.51 17.25
N ILE A 438 -46.73 -6.30 16.90
CA ILE A 438 -47.75 -6.78 17.86
C ILE A 438 -47.13 -7.55 19.04
N TRP A 439 -46.02 -8.25 18.83
CA TRP A 439 -45.34 -9.01 19.89
C TRP A 439 -44.83 -8.12 21.04
N ASN A 440 -44.51 -6.86 20.75
CA ASN A 440 -44.05 -5.87 21.72
C ASN A 440 -45.19 -5.09 22.37
N THR A 441 -46.45 -5.29 21.92
CA THR A 441 -47.61 -4.61 22.50
C THR A 441 -47.78 -4.97 23.94
N ASN A 442 -47.87 -3.98 24.79
CA ASN A 442 -48.02 -4.19 26.22
C ASN A 442 -49.48 -4.48 26.58
N LEU A 443 -49.74 -5.66 27.11
CA LEU A 443 -51.03 -6.09 27.63
C LEU A 443 -50.90 -6.33 29.16
N PHE A 444 -51.61 -5.54 29.95
CA PHE A 444 -51.64 -5.67 31.41
C PHE A 444 -50.27 -5.57 32.10
N GLY A 445 -49.39 -4.73 31.56
CA GLY A 445 -48.06 -4.50 32.13
C GLY A 445 -46.98 -5.46 31.67
N LYS A 446 -47.30 -6.39 30.76
CA LYS A 446 -46.35 -7.32 30.12
C LYS A 446 -46.45 -7.27 28.60
N PRO A 447 -45.37 -7.40 27.86
CA PRO A 447 -45.42 -7.60 26.42
C PRO A 447 -46.22 -8.86 26.03
N LEU A 448 -46.93 -8.83 24.92
CA LEU A 448 -47.68 -10.01 24.40
C LEU A 448 -46.75 -11.22 24.24
N LEU A 449 -45.54 -11.00 23.77
CA LEU A 449 -44.52 -12.05 23.64
C LEU A 449 -44.26 -12.79 24.94
N ASP A 450 -44.16 -12.09 26.06
CA ASP A 450 -43.91 -12.67 27.37
C ASP A 450 -45.10 -13.52 27.86
N LEU A 451 -46.33 -13.04 27.65
CA LEU A 451 -47.55 -13.79 27.98
C LEU A 451 -47.69 -15.08 27.18
N VAL A 452 -47.38 -15.01 25.87
CA VAL A 452 -47.41 -16.19 25.00
C VAL A 452 -46.30 -17.15 25.39
N ASN A 453 -45.10 -16.67 25.68
CA ASN A 453 -43.96 -17.50 26.11
C ASN A 453 -44.26 -18.17 27.47
N GLU A 454 -44.87 -17.49 28.44
CA GLU A 454 -45.31 -18.10 29.68
C GLU A 454 -46.31 -19.24 29.40
N GLY A 455 -47.28 -19.04 28.49
CA GLY A 455 -48.26 -20.05 28.11
C GLY A 455 -47.62 -21.28 27.42
N LEU A 456 -46.68 -21.03 26.52
CA LEU A 456 -45.93 -22.10 25.82
C LEU A 456 -45.07 -22.90 26.81
N ASN A 457 -44.28 -22.19 27.62
CA ASN A 457 -43.41 -22.81 28.62
C ASN A 457 -44.21 -23.69 29.60
N ASN A 458 -45.36 -23.20 30.07
CA ASN A 458 -46.22 -23.96 30.93
C ASN A 458 -46.69 -25.29 30.30
N LYS A 459 -46.97 -25.30 28.99
CA LYS A 459 -47.37 -26.49 28.28
C LYS A 459 -46.19 -27.44 28.05
N LEU A 460 -45.05 -26.93 27.60
CA LEU A 460 -43.87 -27.72 27.25
C LEU A 460 -43.25 -28.42 28.49
N TYR A 461 -43.19 -27.74 29.63
CA TYR A 461 -42.60 -28.30 30.84
C TYR A 461 -43.59 -29.16 31.65
N ARG A 462 -44.88 -29.12 31.36
CA ARG A 462 -45.90 -29.91 32.06
C ARG A 462 -46.04 -31.35 31.57
N MET A 463 -45.27 -31.80 30.58
CA MET A 463 -45.32 -33.21 30.16
C MET A 463 -44.83 -34.09 31.34
N PRO A 464 -45.67 -34.95 31.92
CA PRO A 464 -45.30 -35.79 33.05
C PRO A 464 -44.14 -36.71 32.71
N GLU A 465 -43.33 -37.04 33.69
CA GLU A 465 -42.17 -37.90 33.51
C GLU A 465 -42.57 -39.28 32.96
N ASP A 466 -43.71 -39.83 33.45
CA ASP A 466 -44.26 -41.07 32.98
C ASP A 466 -44.62 -41.04 31.47
N ALA A 467 -45.15 -39.90 31.02
CA ALA A 467 -45.46 -39.75 29.59
C ALA A 467 -44.18 -39.68 28.74
N ARG A 468 -43.15 -38.99 29.22
CA ARG A 468 -41.85 -38.94 28.55
C ARG A 468 -41.19 -40.34 28.45
N ASN A 469 -41.25 -41.10 29.50
CA ASN A 469 -40.75 -42.48 29.56
C ASN A 469 -41.50 -43.42 28.60
N LYS A 470 -42.83 -43.37 28.59
CA LYS A 470 -43.65 -44.16 27.67
C LYS A 470 -43.40 -43.79 26.20
N PHE A 471 -43.18 -42.53 25.91
CA PHE A 471 -42.77 -42.07 24.57
C PHE A 471 -41.44 -42.69 24.15
N ARG A 472 -40.41 -42.61 25.02
CA ARG A 472 -39.11 -43.21 24.78
C ARG A 472 -39.20 -44.72 24.55
N GLU A 473 -39.87 -45.44 25.44
CA GLU A 473 -40.05 -46.90 25.35
C GLU A 473 -40.80 -47.32 24.06
N THR A 474 -41.75 -46.48 23.63
CA THR A 474 -42.50 -46.77 22.39
C THR A 474 -41.60 -46.59 21.17
N ILE A 475 -40.81 -45.54 21.11
CA ILE A 475 -39.86 -45.34 20.02
C ILE A 475 -38.81 -46.45 20.00
N GLU A 476 -38.26 -46.82 21.16
CA GLU A 476 -37.29 -47.91 21.32
C GLU A 476 -37.86 -49.26 20.81
N ARG A 477 -39.09 -49.56 21.14
CA ARG A 477 -39.78 -50.77 20.66
C ARG A 477 -40.00 -50.74 19.15
N VAL A 478 -40.43 -49.60 18.61
CA VAL A 478 -40.66 -49.45 17.15
C VAL A 478 -39.36 -49.68 16.38
N ILE A 479 -38.24 -49.19 16.91
CA ILE A 479 -36.93 -49.33 16.26
C ILE A 479 -36.41 -50.76 16.33
N ASN A 480 -36.49 -51.41 17.50
CA ASN A 480 -35.90 -52.74 17.71
C ASN A 480 -36.77 -53.91 17.18
N GLU A 481 -38.10 -53.80 17.29
CA GLU A 481 -39.01 -54.84 16.92
C GLU A 481 -39.66 -54.62 15.55
N GLY A 482 -39.56 -53.44 15.00
CA GLY A 482 -40.27 -53.05 13.79
C GLY A 482 -41.72 -52.71 14.05
N CYS A 483 -42.31 -51.89 13.20
CA CYS A 483 -43.75 -51.56 13.30
C CYS A 483 -44.48 -52.03 12.09
N SER A 484 -45.33 -53.05 12.29
CA SER A 484 -46.21 -53.59 11.26
C SER A 484 -47.70 -53.23 11.43
N GLY A 485 -48.03 -52.26 12.30
CA GLY A 485 -49.37 -51.84 12.60
C GLY A 485 -49.57 -50.51 13.26
N LEU A 486 -50.75 -50.28 13.81
CA LEU A 486 -51.11 -49.00 14.48
C LEU A 486 -50.28 -48.80 15.76
N ILE A 487 -49.62 -47.67 15.87
CA ILE A 487 -48.95 -47.31 17.11
C ILE A 487 -49.97 -46.60 18.02
N CYS A 488 -50.24 -47.20 19.16
CA CYS A 488 -51.13 -46.64 20.17
C CYS A 488 -50.28 -46.31 21.42
N ILE A 489 -50.18 -45.04 21.77
CA ILE A 489 -49.54 -44.58 22.99
C ILE A 489 -50.64 -44.23 24.00
N ILE A 490 -50.79 -45.05 25.02
CA ILE A 490 -51.71 -44.80 26.11
C ILE A 490 -50.92 -44.03 27.20
N LEU A 491 -51.22 -42.74 27.34
CA LEU A 491 -50.61 -41.82 28.33
C LEU A 491 -51.26 -41.99 29.70
#